data_4ac2fe08d0814c71a9d29b1aa0555c69
#
_entry.id   4ac2fe08d0814c71a9d29b1aa0555c69
#
_cell.length_a   1.000
_cell.length_b   1.000
_cell.length_c   1.000
_cell.angle_alpha   90.00
_cell.angle_beta   90.00
_cell.angle_gamma   90.00
#
_symmetry.space_group_name_H-M   'P 1'
#
loop_
_entity.id
_entity.type
_entity.pdbx_description
1 polymer ?
#
loop_
_entity_poly.entity_id
_entity_poly.type
_entity_poly.pdbx_seq_one_letter_code
_entity_poly.pdbx_strand_id
1 'polypeptide(L)'
;MELLDKIESPNDIKNLSMESLTKLCKEIREYMIECCSTNPGHLGASLGAVELAVALHYTFNTPDDKLVWDVGHQAYAHKIITGRREAFKRNRMQGGLSGFIKPSESPYDAFGSGHTSTSISAALGLCKAAELQGKRENVVAIIGDGALSGGLAFEGLNNAGAMKSNLLVIVNDNNISIDKNVGAMHNYLLKISTSQTYNNLKRKIWDITPSRRVKDSLQRVVSGTKRLLLGKGSILFEALGFRYFGTIDGNNLETLIKTLRRIKEIDGPKILHITTTKGKGYTPAEQNQSVWHAPGKFDAATGERITGTTGRKKYQDIFGEAIIALAESNKRIVGITPAMASGCSLNKMMECMPERVFDVGIAEQHAVTYAAGLAAGGALPFCNIYSAFMQRAYDSIIHDVALQNHKVIFCIDRAGLVGEDGATHQGAFDLAYMRSVPGMTVTAPLNEIWLRNLMYSATLPEYKGPISIRYPRGYSEGLNYGKEFCAVPYGKANLLREGKGVAVITLGTIGNRAARAIERVCAKKSGFSPMHLDMVFLKPIDKDALQRACKECNTIITIEDGTTLGALHSAVSEYVAENNYAIKVIPMGIPDIYVEQGTVDQQMRICGYGDEEIEKLLQIFA
;
A
#
# COMPACT_ATOMS: atom_id res chain seq x y z
N MET A 1 26.73 9.59 -18.38
CA MET A 1 25.85 10.68 -17.83
C MET A 1 26.74 11.78 -17.28
N GLU A 2 27.19 12.70 -18.14
CA GLU A 2 28.24 13.66 -17.77
C GLU A 2 27.89 14.62 -16.61
N LEU A 3 26.62 15.00 -16.49
CA LEU A 3 26.19 15.96 -15.48
C LEU A 3 25.74 15.27 -14.20
N LEU A 4 24.92 14.23 -14.32
CA LEU A 4 24.44 13.47 -13.15
C LEU A 4 25.58 12.85 -12.33
N ASP A 5 26.69 12.46 -13.00
CA ASP A 5 27.87 11.89 -12.33
C ASP A 5 28.57 12.87 -11.38
N LYS A 6 28.30 14.18 -11.52
CA LYS A 6 28.86 15.25 -10.69
C LYS A 6 27.94 15.68 -9.54
N ILE A 7 26.74 15.11 -9.44
CA ILE A 7 25.77 15.49 -8.42
C ILE A 7 25.85 14.50 -7.25
N GLU A 8 26.42 14.96 -6.14
CA GLU A 8 26.53 14.22 -4.88
C GLU A 8 25.53 14.72 -3.83
N SER A 9 25.02 15.95 -3.98
CA SER A 9 24.08 16.57 -3.06
C SER A 9 23.20 17.61 -3.76
N PRO A 10 22.07 18.00 -3.14
CA PRO A 10 21.23 19.09 -3.64
C PRO A 10 21.96 20.44 -3.79
N ASN A 11 23.06 20.66 -3.10
CA ASN A 11 23.83 21.89 -3.23
C ASN A 11 24.50 22.01 -4.60
N ASP A 12 24.84 20.89 -5.24
CA ASP A 12 25.53 20.87 -6.53
C ASP A 12 24.65 21.37 -7.67
N ILE A 13 23.32 21.33 -7.48
CA ILE A 13 22.38 21.82 -8.51
C ILE A 13 22.03 23.32 -8.37
N LYS A 14 22.34 23.95 -7.21
CA LYS A 14 21.89 25.32 -6.89
C LYS A 14 22.38 26.39 -7.88
N ASN A 15 23.55 26.20 -8.46
CA ASN A 15 24.18 27.16 -9.37
C ASN A 15 24.11 26.75 -10.84
N LEU A 16 23.41 25.66 -11.15
CA LEU A 16 23.27 25.21 -12.54
C LEU A 16 22.37 26.15 -13.36
N SER A 17 22.71 26.34 -14.64
CA SER A 17 21.85 27.05 -15.58
C SER A 17 20.58 26.27 -15.86
N MET A 18 19.54 26.93 -16.36
CA MET A 18 18.27 26.27 -16.74
C MET A 18 18.47 25.17 -17.78
N GLU A 19 19.40 25.40 -18.74
CA GLU A 19 19.76 24.40 -19.74
C GLU A 19 20.40 23.16 -19.09
N SER A 20 21.35 23.36 -18.17
CA SER A 20 21.99 22.27 -17.41
C SER A 20 20.98 21.51 -16.54
N LEU A 21 20.06 22.20 -15.87
CA LEU A 21 19.00 21.56 -15.08
C LEU A 21 18.07 20.72 -15.97
N THR A 22 17.74 21.19 -17.18
CA THR A 22 16.93 20.43 -18.14
C THR A 22 17.67 19.18 -18.62
N LYS A 23 18.99 19.29 -18.91
CA LYS A 23 19.84 18.14 -19.22
C LYS A 23 19.89 17.15 -18.06
N LEU A 24 20.02 17.64 -16.82
CA LEU A 24 20.02 16.81 -15.62
C LEU A 24 18.71 16.01 -15.47
N CYS A 25 17.55 16.63 -15.70
CA CYS A 25 16.27 15.93 -15.67
C CYS A 25 16.23 14.76 -16.66
N LYS A 26 16.80 14.94 -17.86
CA LYS A 26 16.89 13.88 -18.86
C LYS A 26 17.81 12.75 -18.40
N GLU A 27 19.00 13.06 -17.90
CA GLU A 27 19.96 12.07 -17.40
C GLU A 27 19.40 11.27 -16.19
N ILE A 28 18.66 11.92 -15.28
CA ILE A 28 17.99 11.24 -14.17
C ILE A 28 16.95 10.24 -14.69
N ARG A 29 16.16 10.59 -15.71
CA ARG A 29 15.18 9.67 -16.30
C ARG A 29 15.84 8.45 -16.93
N GLU A 30 16.86 8.67 -17.76
CA GLU A 30 17.61 7.60 -18.40
C GLU A 30 18.19 6.64 -17.36
N TYR A 31 18.77 7.18 -16.29
CA TYR A 31 19.30 6.39 -15.18
C TYR A 31 18.22 5.58 -14.43
N MET A 32 17.06 6.20 -14.15
CA MET A 32 15.94 5.47 -13.53
C MET A 32 15.41 4.34 -14.41
N ILE A 33 15.29 4.55 -15.72
CA ILE A 33 14.83 3.52 -16.66
C ILE A 33 15.81 2.35 -16.66
N GLU A 34 17.12 2.62 -16.76
CA GLU A 34 18.17 1.61 -16.69
C GLU A 34 18.11 0.79 -15.41
N CYS A 35 18.11 1.46 -14.25
CA CYS A 35 18.06 0.76 -12.94
C CYS A 35 16.77 -0.03 -12.75
N CYS A 36 15.61 0.53 -13.11
CA CYS A 36 14.31 -0.13 -12.93
C CYS A 36 14.04 -1.24 -13.94
N SER A 37 14.76 -1.32 -15.04
CA SER A 37 14.64 -2.42 -16.01
C SER A 37 15.07 -3.75 -15.39
N THR A 38 16.08 -3.72 -14.53
CA THR A 38 16.62 -4.88 -13.81
C THR A 38 16.04 -5.06 -12.41
N ASN A 39 15.88 -3.95 -11.68
CA ASN A 39 15.31 -3.88 -10.32
C ASN A 39 13.98 -3.11 -10.34
N PRO A 40 12.87 -3.79 -10.65
CA PRO A 40 11.59 -3.13 -10.88
C PRO A 40 11.08 -2.34 -9.68
N GLY A 41 10.49 -1.17 -9.96
CA GLY A 41 9.92 -0.28 -8.96
C GLY A 41 8.77 0.58 -9.52
N HIS A 42 8.42 1.64 -8.81
CA HIS A 42 7.36 2.59 -9.20
C HIS A 42 7.89 3.57 -10.27
N LEU A 43 8.15 3.04 -11.47
CA LEU A 43 8.83 3.80 -12.53
C LEU A 43 7.98 4.95 -13.07
N GLY A 44 6.73 4.67 -13.47
CA GLY A 44 5.89 5.66 -14.15
C GLY A 44 5.62 6.91 -13.31
N ALA A 45 5.32 6.75 -12.03
CA ALA A 45 5.09 7.86 -11.11
C ALA A 45 6.36 8.70 -10.90
N SER A 46 7.51 8.04 -10.73
CA SER A 46 8.80 8.70 -10.52
C SER A 46 9.29 9.44 -11.76
N LEU A 47 9.09 8.90 -12.98
CA LEU A 47 9.41 9.59 -14.24
C LEU A 47 8.61 10.89 -14.40
N GLY A 48 7.35 10.90 -14.00
CA GLY A 48 6.50 12.09 -14.05
C GLY A 48 6.92 13.20 -13.07
N ALA A 49 7.64 12.86 -12.00
CA ALA A 49 7.98 13.78 -10.91
C ALA A 49 9.44 14.29 -10.93
N VAL A 50 10.20 14.05 -12.01
CA VAL A 50 11.62 14.43 -12.07
C VAL A 50 11.81 15.94 -12.01
N GLU A 51 11.10 16.72 -12.83
CA GLU A 51 11.18 18.18 -12.81
C GLU A 51 10.75 18.74 -11.45
N LEU A 52 9.72 18.13 -10.83
CA LEU A 52 9.28 18.53 -9.50
C LEU A 52 10.39 18.33 -8.46
N ALA A 53 11.05 17.17 -8.44
CA ALA A 53 12.14 16.89 -7.50
C ALA A 53 13.32 17.85 -7.70
N VAL A 54 13.75 18.08 -8.95
CA VAL A 54 14.81 19.02 -9.29
C VAL A 54 14.43 20.45 -8.88
N ALA A 55 13.21 20.90 -9.19
CA ALA A 55 12.73 22.25 -8.85
C ALA A 55 12.65 22.47 -7.33
N LEU A 56 12.22 21.46 -6.57
CA LEU A 56 12.15 21.51 -5.12
C LEU A 56 13.55 21.65 -4.52
N HIS A 57 14.49 20.79 -4.87
CA HIS A 57 15.87 20.86 -4.38
C HIS A 57 16.62 22.10 -4.86
N TYR A 58 16.27 22.63 -6.04
CA TYR A 58 16.82 23.90 -6.53
C TYR A 58 16.31 25.11 -5.77
N THR A 59 15.05 25.10 -5.30
CA THR A 59 14.39 26.24 -4.67
C THR A 59 14.52 26.24 -3.15
N PHE A 60 14.38 25.09 -2.50
CA PHE A 60 14.40 24.93 -1.05
C PHE A 60 15.76 24.47 -0.54
N ASN A 61 16.14 24.89 0.66
CA ASN A 61 17.42 24.56 1.26
C ASN A 61 17.29 23.27 2.10
N THR A 62 17.23 22.14 1.41
CA THR A 62 17.17 20.83 2.07
C THR A 62 18.58 20.43 2.57
N PRO A 63 18.70 19.76 3.74
CA PRO A 63 17.65 19.17 4.53
C PRO A 63 17.00 20.10 5.58
N ASP A 64 17.41 21.37 5.70
CA ASP A 64 16.81 22.31 6.65
C ASP A 64 15.34 22.56 6.31
N ASP A 65 15.03 22.95 5.08
CA ASP A 65 13.67 22.92 4.55
C ASP A 65 13.21 21.46 4.36
N LYS A 66 11.98 21.12 4.80
CA LYS A 66 11.49 19.74 4.84
C LYS A 66 10.60 19.39 3.65
N LEU A 67 10.94 18.30 2.96
CA LEU A 67 10.12 17.72 1.90
C LEU A 67 9.47 16.43 2.40
N VAL A 68 8.13 16.39 2.43
CA VAL A 68 7.35 15.22 2.87
C VAL A 68 6.63 14.63 1.67
N TRP A 69 7.11 13.50 1.18
CA TRP A 69 6.55 12.80 0.03
C TRP A 69 5.44 11.84 0.46
N ASP A 70 4.23 12.04 -0.05
CA ASP A 70 3.13 11.10 0.16
C ASP A 70 3.41 9.78 -0.56
N VAL A 71 3.18 8.65 0.10
CA VAL A 71 3.56 7.30 -0.36
C VAL A 71 5.08 7.14 -0.61
N GLY A 72 5.73 8.10 -1.24
CA GLY A 72 7.14 8.06 -1.62
C GLY A 72 7.46 7.32 -2.91
N HIS A 73 6.46 6.75 -3.59
CA HIS A 73 6.60 6.04 -4.86
C HIS A 73 7.02 6.93 -6.04
N GLN A 74 6.89 8.25 -5.92
CA GLN A 74 7.29 9.25 -6.92
C GLN A 74 8.62 9.95 -6.58
N ALA A 75 9.37 9.45 -5.59
CA ALA A 75 10.54 10.14 -5.02
C ALA A 75 11.89 9.58 -5.47
N TYR A 76 11.97 8.81 -6.56
CA TYR A 76 13.25 8.24 -7.00
C TYR A 76 14.26 9.31 -7.41
N ALA A 77 13.83 10.36 -8.11
CA ALA A 77 14.69 11.50 -8.44
C ALA A 77 15.22 12.20 -7.17
N HIS A 78 14.40 12.33 -6.12
CA HIS A 78 14.83 12.84 -4.82
C HIS A 78 15.95 11.98 -4.22
N LYS A 79 15.83 10.65 -4.21
CA LYS A 79 16.89 9.75 -3.73
C LYS A 79 18.19 9.91 -4.52
N ILE A 80 18.09 9.99 -5.84
CA ILE A 80 19.25 10.12 -6.75
C ILE A 80 19.99 11.45 -6.48
N ILE A 81 19.27 12.58 -6.42
CA ILE A 81 19.84 13.91 -6.20
C ILE A 81 20.48 14.07 -4.80
N THR A 82 20.01 13.30 -3.82
CA THR A 82 20.46 13.36 -2.43
C THR A 82 21.60 12.38 -2.11
N GLY A 83 22.45 12.07 -3.08
CA GLY A 83 23.69 11.31 -2.92
C GLY A 83 23.53 9.79 -2.91
N ARG A 84 22.33 9.28 -3.24
CA ARG A 84 22.05 7.83 -3.23
C ARG A 84 22.06 7.20 -4.62
N ARG A 85 22.65 7.86 -5.63
CA ARG A 85 22.69 7.38 -7.00
C ARG A 85 23.22 5.95 -7.11
N GLU A 86 24.44 5.70 -6.61
CA GLU A 86 25.03 4.36 -6.71
C GLU A 86 24.23 3.30 -5.93
N ALA A 87 23.75 3.65 -4.73
CA ALA A 87 22.91 2.74 -3.93
C ALA A 87 21.56 2.44 -4.63
N PHE A 88 21.06 3.35 -5.49
CA PHE A 88 19.81 3.18 -6.22
C PHE A 88 19.84 2.00 -7.20
N LYS A 89 21.02 1.56 -7.67
CA LYS A 89 21.19 0.32 -8.45
C LYS A 89 20.70 -0.93 -7.71
N ARG A 90 20.63 -0.87 -6.38
CA ARG A 90 20.09 -1.94 -5.52
C ARG A 90 18.78 -1.55 -4.86
N ASN A 91 18.02 -0.64 -5.46
CA ASN A 91 16.71 -0.24 -4.96
C ASN A 91 15.77 -1.44 -4.83
N ARG A 92 15.08 -1.57 -3.69
CA ARG A 92 14.12 -2.65 -3.37
C ARG A 92 14.74 -4.05 -3.22
N MET A 93 16.06 -4.16 -3.21
CA MET A 93 16.78 -5.42 -2.93
C MET A 93 17.16 -5.52 -1.46
N GLN A 94 17.39 -6.73 -0.98
CA GLN A 94 17.92 -6.96 0.37
C GLN A 94 19.25 -6.23 0.57
N GLY A 95 19.34 -5.44 1.65
CA GLY A 95 20.50 -4.61 1.95
C GLY A 95 20.75 -3.46 0.96
N GLY A 96 19.79 -3.16 0.09
CA GLY A 96 19.76 -1.98 -0.77
C GLY A 96 18.81 -0.91 -0.24
N LEU A 97 18.47 0.08 -1.09
CA LEU A 97 17.54 1.14 -0.72
C LEU A 97 16.09 0.62 -0.66
N SER A 98 15.30 1.19 0.24
CA SER A 98 13.84 1.03 0.27
C SER A 98 13.22 1.60 -1.01
N GLY A 99 12.14 1.02 -1.48
CA GLY A 99 11.33 1.56 -2.58
C GLY A 99 10.58 2.85 -2.23
N PHE A 100 10.57 3.23 -0.94
CA PHE A 100 9.89 4.39 -0.38
C PHE A 100 10.87 5.27 0.40
N ILE A 101 10.40 6.43 0.88
CA ILE A 101 11.21 7.34 1.69
C ILE A 101 11.41 6.74 3.08
N LYS A 102 12.65 6.74 3.54
CA LYS A 102 13.05 6.14 4.82
C LYS A 102 14.08 7.03 5.54
N PRO A 103 13.71 7.67 6.67
CA PRO A 103 14.58 8.61 7.38
C PRO A 103 15.93 8.04 7.79
N SER A 104 16.03 6.72 8.03
CA SER A 104 17.31 6.07 8.35
C SER A 104 18.27 5.94 7.16
N GLU A 105 17.83 6.21 5.93
CA GLU A 105 18.67 6.19 4.72
C GLU A 105 19.35 7.52 4.44
N SER A 106 18.72 8.65 4.84
CA SER A 106 19.22 9.96 4.49
C SER A 106 18.63 11.07 5.37
N PRO A 107 19.42 12.10 5.74
CA PRO A 107 18.89 13.28 6.43
C PRO A 107 17.91 14.11 5.58
N TYR A 108 17.88 13.90 4.27
CA TYR A 108 16.93 14.53 3.36
C TYR A 108 15.54 13.89 3.39
N ASP A 109 15.39 12.72 4.00
CA ASP A 109 14.14 12.00 4.16
C ASP A 109 13.43 12.45 5.45
N ALA A 110 12.73 13.59 5.39
CA ALA A 110 12.17 14.25 6.56
C ALA A 110 11.10 13.42 7.31
N PHE A 111 10.39 12.53 6.62
CA PHE A 111 9.37 11.65 7.18
C PHE A 111 9.25 10.37 6.36
N GLY A 112 9.13 9.21 7.04
CA GLY A 112 8.96 7.91 6.38
C GLY A 112 7.63 7.80 5.64
N SER A 113 7.62 7.09 4.52
CA SER A 113 6.43 6.94 3.70
C SER A 113 6.27 5.49 3.21
N GLY A 114 5.16 5.22 2.56
CA GLY A 114 4.74 3.89 2.05
C GLY A 114 3.23 3.82 1.92
N HIS A 115 2.51 4.39 2.89
CA HIS A 115 1.04 4.52 2.87
C HIS A 115 0.62 5.92 2.41
N THR A 116 -0.54 6.00 1.77
CA THR A 116 -1.10 7.23 1.20
C THR A 116 -1.64 8.19 2.25
N SER A 117 -1.83 9.45 1.87
CA SER A 117 -2.61 10.47 2.59
C SER A 117 -2.02 10.94 3.92
N THR A 118 -0.79 10.53 4.26
CA THR A 118 -0.14 10.85 5.54
C THR A 118 0.66 12.16 5.49
N SER A 119 1.08 12.59 4.30
CA SER A 119 2.07 13.67 4.11
C SER A 119 1.62 15.02 4.69
N ILE A 120 0.34 15.38 4.52
CA ILE A 120 -0.18 16.69 4.97
C ILE A 120 -0.15 16.78 6.49
N SER A 121 -0.64 15.75 7.19
CA SER A 121 -0.63 15.70 8.65
C SER A 121 0.79 15.68 9.22
N ALA A 122 1.69 14.88 8.63
CA ALA A 122 3.09 14.83 9.03
C ALA A 122 3.79 16.18 8.82
N ALA A 123 3.59 16.80 7.65
CA ALA A 123 4.16 18.11 7.34
C ALA A 123 3.62 19.21 8.25
N LEU A 124 2.31 19.16 8.60
CA LEU A 124 1.72 20.09 9.57
C LEU A 124 2.38 19.96 10.95
N GLY A 125 2.64 18.74 11.39
CA GLY A 125 3.37 18.47 12.63
C GLY A 125 4.79 19.04 12.60
N LEU A 126 5.52 18.88 11.48
CA LEU A 126 6.86 19.47 11.29
C LEU A 126 6.81 21.00 11.29
N CYS A 127 5.83 21.62 10.61
CA CYS A 127 5.61 23.08 10.68
C CYS A 127 5.46 23.56 12.13
N LYS A 128 4.63 22.86 12.90
CA LYS A 128 4.39 23.24 14.29
C LYS A 128 5.61 23.03 15.19
N ALA A 129 6.36 21.96 14.97
CA ALA A 129 7.60 21.71 15.69
C ALA A 129 8.66 22.80 15.43
N ALA A 130 8.81 23.23 14.16
CA ALA A 130 9.71 24.33 13.81
C ALA A 130 9.28 25.65 14.48
N GLU A 131 7.98 25.96 14.44
CA GLU A 131 7.41 27.15 15.10
C GLU A 131 7.71 27.16 16.61
N LEU A 132 7.47 26.03 17.29
CA LEU A 132 7.74 25.90 18.75
C LEU A 132 9.22 26.03 19.09
N GLN A 133 10.13 25.70 18.16
CA GLN A 133 11.57 25.86 18.31
C GLN A 133 12.08 27.25 17.87
N GLY A 134 11.18 28.14 17.43
CA GLY A 134 11.55 29.46 16.90
C GLY A 134 12.30 29.41 15.56
N LYS A 135 12.24 28.29 14.84
CA LYS A 135 12.92 28.11 13.55
C LYS A 135 12.02 28.57 12.40
N ARG A 136 12.64 29.13 11.37
CA ARG A 136 12.01 29.46 10.10
C ARG A 136 12.39 28.42 9.05
N GLU A 137 11.69 27.30 9.05
CA GLU A 137 11.84 26.21 8.07
C GLU A 137 10.65 26.24 7.11
N ASN A 138 10.90 25.99 5.82
CA ASN A 138 9.82 25.72 4.89
C ASN A 138 9.48 24.24 4.94
N VAL A 139 8.21 23.92 5.00
CA VAL A 139 7.74 22.53 4.98
C VAL A 139 6.81 22.35 3.78
N VAL A 140 7.12 21.37 2.95
CA VAL A 140 6.41 21.06 1.71
C VAL A 140 5.88 19.64 1.76
N ALA A 141 4.56 19.47 1.71
CA ALA A 141 3.92 18.17 1.50
C ALA A 141 3.67 17.96 0.00
N ILE A 142 4.12 16.83 -0.54
CA ILE A 142 3.92 16.45 -1.94
C ILE A 142 2.95 15.28 -1.97
N ILE A 143 1.74 15.48 -2.50
CA ILE A 143 0.68 14.48 -2.52
C ILE A 143 0.14 14.28 -3.95
N GLY A 144 -0.14 13.03 -4.32
CA GLY A 144 -0.83 12.71 -5.58
C GLY A 144 -2.34 12.94 -5.48
N ASP A 145 -2.97 13.19 -6.61
CA ASP A 145 -4.42 13.41 -6.75
C ASP A 145 -5.26 12.24 -6.19
N GLY A 146 -4.84 10.99 -6.42
CA GLY A 146 -5.48 9.81 -5.84
C GLY A 146 -5.38 9.77 -4.31
N ALA A 147 -4.20 10.07 -3.74
CA ALA A 147 -3.97 10.08 -2.31
C ALA A 147 -4.71 11.23 -1.59
N LEU A 148 -4.99 12.32 -2.30
CA LEU A 148 -5.76 13.45 -1.77
C LEU A 148 -7.22 13.08 -1.44
N SER A 149 -7.75 12.01 -2.01
CA SER A 149 -9.11 11.52 -1.71
C SER A 149 -9.24 10.81 -0.35
N GLY A 150 -8.13 10.46 0.30
CA GLY A 150 -8.14 9.79 1.60
C GLY A 150 -8.57 10.69 2.76
N GLY A 151 -9.31 10.15 3.73
CA GLY A 151 -9.86 10.89 4.87
C GLY A 151 -8.80 11.68 5.64
N LEU A 152 -7.66 11.05 5.96
CA LEU A 152 -6.56 11.67 6.69
C LEU A 152 -5.99 12.91 5.98
N ALA A 153 -5.98 12.93 4.62
CA ALA A 153 -5.57 14.12 3.87
C ALA A 153 -6.54 15.28 4.10
N PHE A 154 -7.85 15.02 4.13
CA PHE A 154 -8.86 16.05 4.45
C PHE A 154 -8.76 16.54 5.88
N GLU A 155 -8.52 15.65 6.85
CA GLU A 155 -8.28 16.02 8.25
C GLU A 155 -7.05 16.94 8.36
N GLY A 156 -5.96 16.57 7.66
CA GLY A 156 -4.75 17.39 7.57
C GLY A 156 -4.99 18.76 6.96
N LEU A 157 -5.72 18.85 5.84
CA LEU A 157 -6.09 20.12 5.21
C LEU A 157 -6.96 20.99 6.13
N ASN A 158 -8.00 20.41 6.74
CA ASN A 158 -8.89 21.12 7.66
C ASN A 158 -8.12 21.76 8.82
N ASN A 159 -7.23 21.00 9.44
CA ASN A 159 -6.43 21.49 10.55
C ASN A 159 -5.38 22.53 10.12
N ALA A 160 -4.69 22.31 8.99
CA ALA A 160 -3.69 23.25 8.47
C ALA A 160 -4.31 24.62 8.17
N GLY A 161 -5.51 24.65 7.60
CA GLY A 161 -6.25 25.87 7.36
C GLY A 161 -6.68 26.60 8.64
N ALA A 162 -7.23 25.87 9.61
CA ALA A 162 -7.62 26.42 10.91
C ALA A 162 -6.43 26.99 11.69
N MET A 163 -5.29 26.30 11.69
CA MET A 163 -4.05 26.70 12.37
C MET A 163 -3.29 27.80 11.62
N LYS A 164 -3.66 28.13 10.39
CA LYS A 164 -2.96 29.08 9.51
C LYS A 164 -1.46 28.79 9.36
N SER A 165 -1.10 27.52 9.37
CA SER A 165 0.30 27.06 9.33
C SER A 165 1.00 27.47 8.04
N ASN A 166 2.31 27.73 8.09
CA ASN A 166 3.10 28.06 6.91
C ASN A 166 3.46 26.82 6.08
N LEU A 167 2.45 26.02 5.73
CA LEU A 167 2.56 24.77 4.98
C LEU A 167 2.32 25.00 3.49
N LEU A 168 3.19 24.45 2.65
CA LEU A 168 2.95 24.31 1.22
C LEU A 168 2.53 22.86 0.91
N VAL A 169 1.32 22.69 0.37
CA VAL A 169 0.87 21.41 -0.18
C VAL A 169 0.98 21.46 -1.70
N ILE A 170 1.74 20.54 -2.30
CA ILE A 170 1.82 20.38 -3.75
C ILE A 170 0.96 19.19 -4.15
N VAL A 171 -0.12 19.46 -4.88
CA VAL A 171 -0.97 18.44 -5.48
C VAL A 171 -0.42 18.10 -6.85
N ASN A 172 0.16 16.90 -6.99
CA ASN A 172 0.67 16.37 -8.25
C ASN A 172 -0.43 15.56 -8.94
N ASP A 173 -1.11 16.19 -9.89
CA ASP A 173 -2.25 15.64 -10.62
C ASP A 173 -1.79 15.04 -11.95
N ASN A 174 -1.96 13.73 -12.09
CA ASN A 174 -1.72 13.01 -13.34
C ASN A 174 -2.93 12.17 -13.80
N ASN A 175 -4.08 12.35 -13.16
CA ASN A 175 -5.37 11.69 -13.41
C ASN A 175 -5.38 10.16 -13.27
N ILE A 176 -4.29 9.51 -12.85
CA ILE A 176 -4.15 8.06 -12.76
C ILE A 176 -3.35 7.68 -11.52
N SER A 177 -3.96 6.95 -10.59
CA SER A 177 -3.23 6.28 -9.49
C SER A 177 -2.68 4.91 -9.96
N ILE A 178 -3.08 3.80 -9.36
CA ILE A 178 -2.81 2.45 -9.88
C ILE A 178 -3.80 2.17 -11.02
N ASP A 179 -5.10 2.32 -10.75
CA ASP A 179 -6.18 2.34 -11.73
C ASP A 179 -6.64 3.79 -11.98
N LYS A 180 -7.65 4.02 -12.82
CA LYS A 180 -8.24 5.35 -13.02
C LYS A 180 -8.82 5.86 -11.71
N ASN A 181 -8.53 7.10 -11.36
CA ASN A 181 -9.06 7.69 -10.14
C ASN A 181 -10.58 7.77 -10.19
N VAL A 182 -11.21 7.52 -9.04
CA VAL A 182 -12.67 7.54 -8.87
C VAL A 182 -13.10 8.62 -7.86
N GLY A 183 -14.39 8.94 -7.88
CA GLY A 183 -15.01 9.83 -6.89
C GLY A 183 -15.09 11.31 -7.28
N ALA A 184 -15.84 12.05 -6.47
CA ALA A 184 -16.16 13.45 -6.73
C ALA A 184 -14.93 14.38 -6.65
N MET A 185 -13.94 14.05 -5.83
CA MET A 185 -12.69 14.82 -5.72
C MET A 185 -11.90 14.79 -7.03
N HIS A 186 -11.75 13.61 -7.63
CA HIS A 186 -11.13 13.49 -8.95
C HIS A 186 -11.84 14.35 -10.00
N ASN A 187 -13.19 14.26 -10.07
CA ASN A 187 -13.99 15.06 -10.98
C ASN A 187 -13.83 16.58 -10.71
N TYR A 188 -13.67 16.95 -9.45
CA TYR A 188 -13.43 18.34 -9.04
C TYR A 188 -12.07 18.84 -9.52
N LEU A 189 -10.99 18.07 -9.30
CA LEU A 189 -9.64 18.42 -9.78
C LEU A 189 -9.58 18.50 -11.30
N LEU A 190 -10.22 17.54 -12.00
CA LEU A 190 -10.31 17.53 -13.45
C LEU A 190 -11.01 18.78 -14.01
N LYS A 191 -12.10 19.25 -13.38
CA LYS A 191 -12.78 20.50 -13.77
C LYS A 191 -11.89 21.72 -13.60
N ILE A 192 -11.05 21.75 -12.57
CA ILE A 192 -10.09 22.84 -12.34
C ILE A 192 -9.00 22.83 -13.42
N SER A 193 -8.41 21.66 -13.68
CA SER A 193 -7.28 21.52 -14.62
C SER A 193 -7.68 21.80 -16.07
N THR A 194 -8.91 21.47 -16.47
CA THR A 194 -9.43 21.64 -17.83
C THR A 194 -10.07 23.02 -18.12
N SER A 195 -10.28 23.87 -17.10
CA SER A 195 -10.92 25.18 -17.29
C SER A 195 -9.99 26.21 -17.92
N GLN A 196 -10.05 26.36 -19.24
CA GLN A 196 -9.25 27.34 -20.01
C GLN A 196 -9.49 28.78 -19.58
N THR A 197 -10.73 29.17 -19.27
CA THR A 197 -11.10 30.53 -18.84
C THR A 197 -10.45 30.91 -17.51
N TYR A 198 -10.43 29.98 -16.57
CA TYR A 198 -9.79 30.15 -15.26
C TYR A 198 -8.26 30.30 -15.40
N ASN A 199 -7.64 29.44 -16.18
CA ASN A 199 -6.19 29.43 -16.37
C ASN A 199 -5.68 30.67 -17.12
N ASN A 200 -6.39 31.15 -18.13
CA ASN A 200 -6.01 32.32 -18.91
C ASN A 200 -6.17 33.65 -18.13
N LEU A 201 -7.24 33.80 -17.35
CA LEU A 201 -7.47 35.02 -16.54
C LEU A 201 -6.45 35.12 -15.40
N LYS A 202 -6.13 34.01 -14.77
CA LYS A 202 -5.16 33.94 -13.67
C LYS A 202 -3.75 34.26 -14.14
N ARG A 203 -3.35 33.76 -15.33
CA ARG A 203 -2.06 34.07 -15.94
C ARG A 203 -1.90 35.57 -16.22
N LYS A 204 -2.93 36.24 -16.76
CA LYS A 204 -2.94 37.68 -16.97
C LYS A 204 -2.80 38.50 -15.68
N ILE A 205 -3.50 38.13 -14.61
CA ILE A 205 -3.42 38.81 -13.30
C ILE A 205 -2.05 38.59 -12.66
N TRP A 206 -1.45 37.40 -12.83
CA TRP A 206 -0.16 37.04 -12.27
C TRP A 206 1.01 37.80 -12.91
N ASP A 207 0.92 38.10 -14.18
CA ASP A 207 1.96 38.79 -14.95
C ASP A 207 1.95 40.33 -14.75
N ILE A 208 0.84 40.92 -14.27
CA ILE A 208 0.63 42.39 -14.24
C ILE A 208 1.00 43.04 -12.89
N THR A 209 1.29 42.32 -11.81
CA THR A 209 1.34 42.93 -10.46
C THR A 209 2.75 43.03 -9.85
N PRO A 210 3.40 44.21 -9.78
CA PRO A 210 4.79 44.36 -9.33
C PRO A 210 5.01 44.69 -7.83
N SER A 211 4.03 45.01 -7.00
CA SER A 211 4.31 45.45 -5.61
C SER A 211 3.34 44.96 -4.52
N ARG A 212 3.93 44.76 -3.31
CA ARG A 212 3.32 44.12 -2.13
C ARG A 212 2.07 44.88 -1.59
N ARG A 213 2.08 46.22 -1.62
CA ARG A 213 0.98 47.06 -1.04
C ARG A 213 -0.28 47.13 -1.91
N VAL A 214 -0.13 46.97 -3.23
CA VAL A 214 -1.26 46.98 -4.17
C VAL A 214 -2.01 45.63 -4.15
N LYS A 215 -1.33 44.54 -3.75
CA LYS A 215 -1.90 43.20 -3.67
C LYS A 215 -3.02 43.05 -2.64
N ASP A 216 -2.87 43.65 -1.44
CA ASP A 216 -3.84 43.44 -0.34
C ASP A 216 -5.14 44.23 -0.57
N SER A 217 -5.06 45.38 -1.24
CA SER A 217 -6.25 46.19 -1.60
C SER A 217 -6.99 45.60 -2.81
N LEU A 218 -6.27 45.11 -3.82
CA LEU A 218 -6.86 44.44 -4.97
C LEU A 218 -7.46 43.07 -4.60
N GLN A 219 -6.88 42.35 -3.61
CA GLN A 219 -7.46 41.07 -3.14
C GLN A 219 -8.85 41.28 -2.50
N ARG A 220 -9.11 42.35 -1.79
CA ARG A 220 -10.43 42.63 -1.20
C ARG A 220 -11.49 43.03 -2.24
N VAL A 221 -11.12 43.78 -3.26
CA VAL A 221 -12.03 44.18 -4.36
C VAL A 221 -12.27 43.01 -5.33
N VAL A 222 -11.22 42.22 -5.63
CA VAL A 222 -11.29 41.06 -6.53
C VAL A 222 -12.01 39.88 -5.88
N SER A 223 -12.04 39.75 -4.53
CA SER A 223 -12.79 38.67 -3.87
C SER A 223 -14.30 38.79 -4.04
N GLY A 224 -14.86 39.99 -4.11
CA GLY A 224 -16.29 40.23 -4.33
C GLY A 224 -16.74 39.95 -5.78
N THR A 225 -15.94 40.37 -6.75
CA THR A 225 -16.23 40.14 -8.20
C THR A 225 -15.72 38.78 -8.70
N LYS A 226 -14.72 38.17 -8.03
CA LYS A 226 -14.23 36.80 -8.31
C LYS A 226 -15.32 35.72 -8.17
N ARG A 227 -16.23 35.89 -7.23
CA ARG A 227 -17.33 34.94 -6.98
C ARG A 227 -18.31 34.83 -8.15
N LEU A 228 -18.38 35.84 -9.01
CA LEU A 228 -19.27 35.89 -10.19
C LEU A 228 -18.56 35.47 -11.50
N LEU A 229 -17.25 35.71 -11.63
CA LEU A 229 -16.53 35.60 -12.91
C LEU A 229 -15.52 34.47 -12.97
N LEU A 230 -15.03 33.98 -11.81
CA LEU A 230 -14.07 32.88 -11.75
C LEU A 230 -14.82 31.58 -11.46
N GLY A 231 -14.79 30.67 -12.41
CA GLY A 231 -15.43 29.35 -12.31
C GLY A 231 -15.14 28.66 -10.97
N LYS A 232 -16.08 27.85 -10.52
CA LYS A 232 -16.21 27.16 -9.22
C LYS A 232 -15.01 26.30 -8.75
N GLY A 233 -13.82 26.42 -9.36
CA GLY A 233 -12.72 25.46 -9.26
C GLY A 233 -11.85 25.52 -8.00
N SER A 234 -11.62 26.69 -7.38
CA SER A 234 -10.74 26.82 -6.21
C SER A 234 -11.49 26.91 -4.87
N ILE A 235 -12.81 26.88 -4.91
CA ILE A 235 -13.70 27.20 -3.77
C ILE A 235 -13.45 26.29 -2.56
N LEU A 236 -13.20 25.00 -2.75
CA LEU A 236 -13.00 24.05 -1.65
C LEU A 236 -11.75 24.40 -0.83
N PHE A 237 -10.62 24.55 -1.47
CA PHE A 237 -9.36 24.82 -0.78
C PHE A 237 -9.31 26.23 -0.17
N GLU A 238 -9.91 27.20 -0.86
CA GLU A 238 -10.05 28.58 -0.34
C GLU A 238 -11.02 28.63 0.86
N ALA A 239 -12.08 27.83 0.85
CA ALA A 239 -13.00 27.70 1.98
C ALA A 239 -12.32 27.06 3.22
N LEU A 240 -11.37 26.17 3.00
CA LEU A 240 -10.52 25.60 4.05
C LEU A 240 -9.40 26.57 4.52
N GLY A 241 -9.32 27.78 3.96
CA GLY A 241 -8.35 28.80 4.37
C GLY A 241 -7.02 28.78 3.63
N PHE A 242 -6.87 27.97 2.58
CA PHE A 242 -5.66 27.93 1.77
C PHE A 242 -5.64 28.98 0.67
N ARG A 243 -4.44 29.52 0.37
CA ARG A 243 -4.21 30.23 -0.88
C ARG A 243 -3.91 29.19 -1.97
N TYR A 244 -4.76 29.18 -3.00
CA TYR A 244 -4.64 28.21 -4.08
C TYR A 244 -3.91 28.80 -5.29
N PHE A 245 -2.90 28.06 -5.79
CA PHE A 245 -2.08 28.37 -6.97
C PHE A 245 -2.14 27.21 -7.96
N GLY A 246 -2.26 27.48 -9.22
CA GLY A 246 -2.28 26.47 -10.29
C GLY A 246 -3.57 26.59 -11.12
N THR A 247 -3.86 25.70 -12.06
CA THR A 247 -2.93 24.60 -12.43
C THR A 247 -1.76 25.10 -13.25
N ILE A 248 -0.58 24.53 -13.03
CA ILE A 248 0.60 24.78 -13.88
C ILE A 248 1.16 23.46 -14.40
N ASP A 249 1.87 23.52 -15.54
CA ASP A 249 2.57 22.37 -16.08
C ASP A 249 3.73 21.96 -15.16
N GLY A 250 3.59 20.83 -14.48
CA GLY A 250 4.58 20.26 -13.58
C GLY A 250 5.79 19.65 -14.30
N ASN A 251 5.72 19.46 -15.61
CA ASN A 251 6.86 19.03 -16.42
C ASN A 251 7.59 20.22 -17.09
N ASN A 252 7.16 21.46 -16.83
CA ASN A 252 7.88 22.66 -17.22
C ASN A 252 8.74 23.18 -16.05
N LEU A 253 10.03 22.83 -16.06
CA LEU A 253 10.97 23.13 -14.99
C LEU A 253 11.10 24.62 -14.69
N GLU A 254 11.17 25.47 -15.72
CA GLU A 254 11.31 26.91 -15.56
C GLU A 254 10.08 27.53 -14.87
N THR A 255 8.89 27.12 -15.30
CA THR A 255 7.63 27.55 -14.70
C THR A 255 7.51 27.11 -13.24
N LEU A 256 7.90 25.85 -12.94
CA LEU A 256 7.94 25.33 -11.56
C LEU A 256 8.85 26.16 -10.66
N ILE A 257 10.11 26.37 -11.05
CA ILE A 257 11.09 27.13 -10.26
C ILE A 257 10.62 28.55 -10.02
N LYS A 258 10.15 29.25 -11.07
CA LYS A 258 9.61 30.61 -10.94
C LYS A 258 8.42 30.66 -9.95
N THR A 259 7.54 29.69 -10.04
CA THR A 259 6.35 29.63 -9.18
C THR A 259 6.73 29.30 -7.74
N LEU A 260 7.57 28.30 -7.52
CA LEU A 260 8.01 27.90 -6.17
C LEU A 260 8.77 29.03 -5.46
N ARG A 261 9.65 29.75 -6.14
CA ARG A 261 10.35 30.93 -5.57
C ARG A 261 9.38 32.02 -5.10
N ARG A 262 8.30 32.27 -5.86
CA ARG A 262 7.26 33.25 -5.48
C ARG A 262 6.40 32.76 -4.32
N ILE A 263 6.02 31.49 -4.30
CA ILE A 263 5.17 30.89 -3.26
C ILE A 263 5.94 30.78 -1.95
N LYS A 264 7.24 30.52 -1.97
CA LYS A 264 8.12 30.43 -0.80
C LYS A 264 8.05 31.70 0.06
N GLU A 265 7.89 32.86 -0.56
CA GLU A 265 7.82 34.18 0.12
C GLU A 265 6.42 34.52 0.67
N ILE A 266 5.46 33.64 0.54
CA ILE A 266 4.08 33.86 0.97
C ILE A 266 3.85 33.13 2.29
N ASP A 267 3.39 33.82 3.33
CA ASP A 267 3.03 33.21 4.61
C ASP A 267 1.64 32.57 4.59
N GLY A 268 1.43 31.62 5.50
CA GLY A 268 0.18 30.91 5.70
C GLY A 268 0.02 29.66 4.81
N PRO A 269 -1.11 28.95 4.92
CA PRO A 269 -1.32 27.69 4.20
C PRO A 269 -1.52 27.91 2.70
N LYS A 270 -0.82 27.13 1.89
CA LYS A 270 -0.77 27.27 0.43
C LYS A 270 -0.95 25.92 -0.24
N ILE A 271 -1.68 25.90 -1.36
CA ILE A 271 -1.76 24.75 -2.28
C ILE A 271 -1.20 25.18 -3.63
N LEU A 272 -0.26 24.41 -4.13
CA LEU A 272 0.18 24.46 -5.52
C LEU A 272 -0.32 23.22 -6.24
N HIS A 273 -1.20 23.39 -7.22
CA HIS A 273 -1.71 22.33 -8.07
C HIS A 273 -0.91 22.29 -9.36
N ILE A 274 -0.23 21.19 -9.60
CA ILE A 274 0.54 20.93 -10.82
C ILE A 274 -0.06 19.76 -11.58
N THR A 275 0.06 19.79 -12.91
CA THR A 275 -0.31 18.67 -13.78
C THR A 275 0.94 18.05 -14.34
N THR A 276 1.08 16.72 -14.27
CA THR A 276 2.24 15.99 -14.79
C THR A 276 1.81 14.82 -15.66
N THR A 277 2.73 14.38 -16.53
CA THR A 277 2.54 13.17 -17.33
C THR A 277 3.22 12.00 -16.65
N LYS A 278 2.44 11.02 -16.19
CA LYS A 278 2.97 9.76 -15.64
C LYS A 278 3.73 9.00 -16.74
N GLY A 279 4.96 8.57 -16.44
CA GLY A 279 5.83 7.92 -17.42
C GLY A 279 6.59 8.88 -18.35
N LYS A 280 6.59 10.19 -18.06
CA LYS A 280 7.21 11.26 -18.87
C LYS A 280 8.62 10.91 -19.36
N GLY A 281 8.84 11.04 -20.67
CA GLY A 281 10.14 10.82 -21.31
C GLY A 281 10.45 9.34 -21.60
N TYR A 282 9.48 8.44 -21.40
CA TYR A 282 9.58 7.04 -21.82
C TYR A 282 8.32 6.59 -22.55
N THR A 283 8.38 6.52 -23.86
CA THR A 283 7.20 6.29 -24.72
C THR A 283 6.32 5.11 -24.30
N PRO A 284 6.87 3.92 -23.96
CA PRO A 284 6.05 2.81 -23.51
C PRO A 284 5.23 3.14 -22.24
N ALA A 285 5.81 3.93 -21.32
CA ALA A 285 5.17 4.31 -20.08
C ALA A 285 4.12 5.41 -20.27
N GLU A 286 4.34 6.35 -21.18
CA GLU A 286 3.35 7.38 -21.52
C GLU A 286 2.11 6.77 -22.21
N GLN A 287 2.29 5.75 -23.04
CA GLN A 287 1.21 5.09 -23.78
C GLN A 287 0.35 4.17 -22.92
N ASN A 288 0.92 3.55 -21.86
CA ASN A 288 0.20 2.63 -20.98
C ASN A 288 0.54 2.86 -19.50
N GLN A 289 0.07 3.98 -18.97
CA GLN A 289 0.44 4.51 -17.66
C GLN A 289 0.08 3.59 -16.47
N SER A 290 -0.99 2.80 -16.58
CA SER A 290 -1.39 1.85 -15.54
C SER A 290 -0.42 0.67 -15.45
N VAL A 291 -0.06 0.07 -16.58
CA VAL A 291 0.92 -1.05 -16.65
C VAL A 291 2.28 -0.60 -16.14
N TRP A 292 2.69 0.63 -16.53
CA TRP A 292 3.98 1.20 -16.17
C TRP A 292 4.04 1.86 -14.80
N HIS A 293 2.97 1.76 -14.02
CA HIS A 293 3.05 2.12 -12.59
C HIS A 293 4.11 1.29 -11.87
N ALA A 294 4.07 -0.06 -12.06
CA ALA A 294 5.08 -1.01 -11.56
C ALA A 294 5.25 -2.15 -12.59
N PRO A 295 6.06 -1.95 -13.65
CA PRO A 295 6.02 -2.78 -14.85
C PRO A 295 6.58 -4.20 -14.70
N GLY A 296 7.28 -4.50 -13.60
CA GLY A 296 8.12 -5.70 -13.50
C GLY A 296 9.44 -5.50 -14.27
N LYS A 297 10.18 -6.58 -14.56
CA LYS A 297 11.40 -6.51 -15.38
C LYS A 297 11.04 -6.25 -16.84
N PHE A 298 11.88 -5.46 -17.52
CA PHE A 298 11.68 -5.11 -18.92
C PHE A 298 13.01 -4.80 -19.61
N ASP A 299 13.02 -4.84 -20.93
CA ASP A 299 14.12 -4.33 -21.73
C ASP A 299 14.06 -2.79 -21.81
N ALA A 300 15.12 -2.11 -21.39
CA ALA A 300 15.13 -0.65 -21.28
C ALA A 300 15.01 0.07 -22.64
N ALA A 301 15.50 -0.55 -23.72
CA ALA A 301 15.51 0.04 -25.05
C ALA A 301 14.16 -0.13 -25.78
N THR A 302 13.55 -1.31 -25.67
CA THR A 302 12.33 -1.65 -26.40
C THR A 302 11.06 -1.44 -25.56
N GLY A 303 11.16 -1.48 -24.23
CA GLY A 303 10.01 -1.51 -23.34
C GLY A 303 9.31 -2.88 -23.28
N GLU A 304 9.88 -3.92 -23.87
CA GLU A 304 9.32 -5.27 -23.79
C GLU A 304 9.42 -5.81 -22.38
N ARG A 305 8.28 -6.21 -21.78
CA ARG A 305 8.23 -6.71 -20.42
C ARG A 305 8.63 -8.17 -20.36
N ILE A 306 9.56 -8.49 -19.48
CA ILE A 306 10.01 -9.87 -19.22
C ILE A 306 9.03 -10.53 -18.25
N THR A 307 8.04 -11.25 -18.80
CA THR A 307 7.03 -11.96 -18.01
C THR A 307 7.39 -13.44 -17.96
N GLY A 308 7.73 -13.93 -16.75
CA GLY A 308 7.87 -15.39 -16.54
C GLY A 308 6.49 -16.04 -16.50
N THR A 309 6.23 -17.02 -17.34
CA THR A 309 5.03 -17.85 -17.28
C THR A 309 5.31 -19.07 -16.40
N THR A 310 4.72 -19.12 -15.21
CA THR A 310 4.84 -20.29 -14.33
C THR A 310 3.79 -21.37 -14.61
N GLY A 311 2.84 -21.12 -15.52
CA GLY A 311 1.65 -21.96 -15.70
C GLY A 311 0.66 -21.96 -14.52
N ARG A 312 0.99 -21.27 -13.42
CA ARG A 312 0.17 -21.19 -12.20
C ARG A 312 -0.57 -19.86 -12.15
N LYS A 313 -1.81 -19.88 -11.63
CA LYS A 313 -2.57 -18.66 -11.37
C LYS A 313 -2.08 -17.98 -10.09
N LYS A 314 -2.23 -16.66 -10.03
CA LYS A 314 -2.04 -15.92 -8.77
C LYS A 314 -3.26 -16.07 -7.88
N TYR A 315 -3.09 -15.97 -6.55
CA TYR A 315 -4.22 -16.04 -5.60
C TYR A 315 -5.28 -14.99 -5.88
N GLN A 316 -4.90 -13.77 -6.25
CA GLN A 316 -5.85 -12.73 -6.65
C GLN A 316 -6.72 -13.11 -7.85
N ASP A 317 -6.16 -13.84 -8.83
CA ASP A 317 -6.93 -14.28 -10.00
C ASP A 317 -7.94 -15.37 -9.63
N ILE A 318 -7.56 -16.25 -8.71
CA ILE A 318 -8.44 -17.28 -8.15
C ILE A 318 -9.58 -16.64 -7.37
N PHE A 319 -9.29 -15.62 -6.55
CA PHE A 319 -10.31 -14.81 -5.88
C PHE A 319 -11.29 -14.20 -6.89
N GLY A 320 -10.77 -13.54 -7.95
CA GLY A 320 -11.60 -12.91 -8.99
C GLY A 320 -12.52 -13.90 -9.71
N GLU A 321 -12.01 -15.09 -10.05
CA GLU A 321 -12.82 -16.16 -10.66
C GLU A 321 -13.87 -16.71 -9.69
N ALA A 322 -13.49 -16.90 -8.43
CA ALA A 322 -14.39 -17.45 -7.41
C ALA A 322 -15.55 -16.49 -7.09
N ILE A 323 -15.27 -15.18 -6.91
CA ILE A 323 -16.34 -14.21 -6.59
C ILE A 323 -17.34 -14.08 -7.76
N ILE A 324 -16.90 -14.12 -9.01
CA ILE A 324 -17.78 -14.10 -10.18
C ILE A 324 -18.69 -15.32 -10.15
N ALA A 325 -18.13 -16.53 -10.03
CA ALA A 325 -18.91 -17.77 -10.01
C ALA A 325 -19.93 -17.80 -8.85
N LEU A 326 -19.56 -17.30 -7.66
CA LEU A 326 -20.47 -17.18 -6.53
C LEU A 326 -21.56 -16.12 -6.79
N ALA A 327 -21.21 -15.01 -7.42
CA ALA A 327 -22.13 -13.92 -7.72
C ALA A 327 -23.14 -14.29 -8.81
N GLU A 328 -22.80 -15.16 -9.74
CA GLU A 328 -23.75 -15.70 -10.74
C GLU A 328 -24.91 -16.45 -10.07
N SER A 329 -24.62 -17.22 -9.01
CA SER A 329 -25.61 -18.00 -8.28
C SER A 329 -26.30 -17.23 -7.15
N ASN A 330 -25.70 -16.14 -6.64
CA ASN A 330 -26.24 -15.36 -5.51
C ASN A 330 -26.21 -13.86 -5.80
N LYS A 331 -27.36 -13.29 -6.12
CA LYS A 331 -27.52 -11.87 -6.46
C LYS A 331 -27.22 -10.89 -5.31
N ARG A 332 -27.12 -11.36 -4.07
CA ARG A 332 -26.78 -10.54 -2.91
C ARG A 332 -25.27 -10.21 -2.84
N ILE A 333 -24.43 -10.99 -3.52
CA ILE A 333 -22.97 -10.81 -3.49
C ILE A 333 -22.58 -9.54 -4.23
N VAL A 334 -21.79 -8.69 -3.56
CA VAL A 334 -21.19 -7.48 -4.11
C VAL A 334 -19.71 -7.43 -3.76
N GLY A 335 -18.89 -6.87 -4.64
CA GLY A 335 -17.45 -6.67 -4.44
C GLY A 335 -17.13 -5.22 -4.06
N ILE A 336 -16.23 -5.02 -3.10
CA ILE A 336 -15.77 -3.69 -2.69
C ILE A 336 -14.25 -3.69 -2.64
N THR A 337 -13.62 -2.64 -3.15
CA THR A 337 -12.16 -2.45 -3.05
C THR A 337 -11.80 -0.96 -2.96
N PRO A 338 -10.79 -0.58 -2.15
CA PRO A 338 -10.26 0.78 -2.12
C PRO A 338 -9.11 0.94 -3.14
N ALA A 339 -9.43 1.38 -4.38
CA ALA A 339 -8.50 1.72 -5.47
C ALA A 339 -7.60 0.55 -5.95
N MET A 340 -8.03 -0.70 -5.76
CA MET A 340 -7.21 -1.89 -6.07
C MET A 340 -7.94 -2.88 -6.98
N ALA A 341 -8.86 -2.41 -7.84
CA ALA A 341 -9.71 -3.27 -8.67
C ALA A 341 -8.89 -4.25 -9.54
N SER A 342 -7.88 -3.76 -10.26
CA SER A 342 -6.97 -4.62 -11.04
C SER A 342 -6.05 -5.46 -10.16
N GLY A 343 -5.59 -4.90 -9.04
CA GLY A 343 -4.70 -5.56 -8.10
C GLY A 343 -5.31 -6.77 -7.39
N CYS A 344 -6.60 -6.75 -7.10
CA CYS A 344 -7.35 -7.86 -6.50
C CYS A 344 -8.23 -8.64 -7.50
N SER A 345 -8.15 -8.35 -8.79
CA SER A 345 -8.95 -8.96 -9.88
C SER A 345 -10.47 -8.73 -9.80
N LEU A 346 -10.95 -7.75 -9.01
CA LEU A 346 -12.36 -7.31 -9.06
C LEU A 346 -12.70 -6.56 -10.35
N ASN A 347 -11.71 -6.04 -11.09
CA ASN A 347 -11.92 -5.48 -12.42
C ASN A 347 -12.63 -6.47 -13.37
N LYS A 348 -12.36 -7.78 -13.26
CA LYS A 348 -13.04 -8.83 -14.04
C LYS A 348 -14.54 -8.90 -13.72
N MET A 349 -14.90 -8.77 -12.45
CA MET A 349 -16.31 -8.71 -12.04
C MET A 349 -16.95 -7.37 -12.45
N MET A 350 -16.18 -6.25 -12.45
CA MET A 350 -16.68 -4.96 -12.95
C MET A 350 -17.04 -5.01 -14.45
N GLU A 351 -16.35 -5.81 -15.24
CA GLU A 351 -16.60 -5.98 -16.67
C GLU A 351 -17.93 -6.71 -16.95
N CYS A 352 -18.27 -7.71 -16.14
CA CYS A 352 -19.50 -8.53 -16.34
C CYS A 352 -20.67 -8.16 -15.43
N MET A 353 -20.42 -7.52 -14.27
CA MET A 353 -21.43 -7.13 -13.26
C MET A 353 -21.11 -5.76 -12.67
N PRO A 354 -21.03 -4.67 -13.47
CA PRO A 354 -20.55 -3.35 -13.04
C PRO A 354 -21.36 -2.74 -11.89
N GLU A 355 -22.66 -3.02 -11.81
CA GLU A 355 -23.56 -2.51 -10.74
C GLU A 355 -23.34 -3.18 -9.38
N ARG A 356 -22.52 -4.23 -9.32
CA ARG A 356 -22.27 -5.02 -8.11
C ARG A 356 -20.84 -4.93 -7.62
N VAL A 357 -20.02 -4.05 -8.19
CA VAL A 357 -18.65 -3.81 -7.76
C VAL A 357 -18.42 -2.33 -7.49
N PHE A 358 -17.88 -2.02 -6.31
CA PHE A 358 -17.65 -0.66 -5.85
C PHE A 358 -16.15 -0.43 -5.60
N ASP A 359 -15.54 0.37 -6.45
CA ASP A 359 -14.25 0.98 -6.14
C ASP A 359 -14.52 2.30 -5.44
N VAL A 360 -14.08 2.40 -4.19
CA VAL A 360 -14.34 3.57 -3.33
C VAL A 360 -13.18 4.58 -3.30
N GLY A 361 -12.15 4.37 -4.14
CA GLY A 361 -10.91 5.14 -4.09
C GLY A 361 -10.03 4.72 -2.91
N ILE A 362 -8.97 5.50 -2.64
CA ILE A 362 -8.05 5.17 -1.54
C ILE A 362 -8.69 5.56 -0.20
N ALA A 363 -9.59 4.71 0.30
CA ALA A 363 -10.44 4.99 1.45
C ALA A 363 -10.83 3.70 2.19
N GLU A 364 -9.89 3.04 2.83
CA GLU A 364 -10.07 1.73 3.46
C GLU A 364 -11.11 1.75 4.59
N GLN A 365 -11.11 2.79 5.43
CA GLN A 365 -12.12 2.98 6.49
C GLN A 365 -13.52 3.09 5.89
N HIS A 366 -13.68 3.93 4.85
CA HIS A 366 -14.95 4.07 4.13
C HIS A 366 -15.39 2.74 3.51
N ALA A 367 -14.46 1.97 2.91
CA ALA A 367 -14.76 0.65 2.32
C ALA A 367 -15.41 -0.28 3.35
N VAL A 368 -14.88 -0.34 4.56
CA VAL A 368 -15.37 -1.21 5.63
C VAL A 368 -16.72 -0.74 6.16
N THR A 369 -16.88 0.55 6.48
CA THR A 369 -18.17 1.11 6.93
C THR A 369 -19.25 1.01 5.85
N TYR A 370 -18.88 1.22 4.58
CA TYR A 370 -19.78 1.04 3.43
C TYR A 370 -20.21 -0.43 3.28
N ALA A 371 -19.27 -1.38 3.46
CA ALA A 371 -19.61 -2.81 3.48
C ALA A 371 -20.57 -3.15 4.62
N ALA A 372 -20.41 -2.57 5.80
CA ALA A 372 -21.35 -2.74 6.92
C ALA A 372 -22.75 -2.24 6.56
N GLY A 373 -22.85 -1.06 5.94
CA GLY A 373 -24.14 -0.52 5.47
C GLY A 373 -24.81 -1.40 4.43
N LEU A 374 -24.05 -1.94 3.47
CA LEU A 374 -24.57 -2.89 2.46
C LEU A 374 -25.05 -4.19 3.12
N ALA A 375 -24.31 -4.71 4.10
CA ALA A 375 -24.71 -5.92 4.84
C ALA A 375 -25.99 -5.68 5.66
N ALA A 376 -26.11 -4.53 6.32
CA ALA A 376 -27.32 -4.11 7.03
C ALA A 376 -28.53 -4.01 6.08
N GLY A 377 -28.30 -3.57 4.84
CA GLY A 377 -29.31 -3.53 3.76
C GLY A 377 -29.60 -4.88 3.11
N GLY A 378 -29.01 -5.99 3.57
CA GLY A 378 -29.27 -7.34 3.10
C GLY A 378 -28.36 -7.83 1.97
N ALA A 379 -27.38 -7.06 1.51
CA ALA A 379 -26.34 -7.53 0.60
C ALA A 379 -25.35 -8.48 1.32
N LEU A 380 -24.50 -9.14 0.54
CA LEU A 380 -23.40 -9.97 1.04
C LEU A 380 -22.08 -9.44 0.49
N PRO A 381 -21.47 -8.46 1.16
CA PRO A 381 -20.28 -7.79 0.67
C PRO A 381 -19.01 -8.63 0.87
N PHE A 382 -18.25 -8.77 -0.21
CA PHE A 382 -16.86 -9.21 -0.23
C PHE A 382 -15.99 -7.97 -0.30
N CYS A 383 -15.40 -7.57 0.83
CA CYS A 383 -14.55 -6.40 0.96
C CYS A 383 -13.09 -6.81 0.82
N ASN A 384 -12.48 -6.54 -0.34
CA ASN A 384 -11.11 -6.91 -0.64
C ASN A 384 -10.16 -5.74 -0.38
N ILE A 385 -9.29 -5.90 0.61
CA ILE A 385 -8.28 -4.91 1.01
C ILE A 385 -6.95 -5.64 1.27
N TYR A 386 -5.83 -5.02 0.90
CA TYR A 386 -4.52 -5.59 1.22
C TYR A 386 -4.27 -5.59 2.72
N SER A 387 -3.64 -6.65 3.23
CA SER A 387 -3.40 -6.83 4.67
C SER A 387 -2.74 -5.62 5.34
N ALA A 388 -1.68 -5.06 4.74
CA ALA A 388 -1.01 -3.88 5.27
C ALA A 388 -1.91 -2.62 5.29
N PHE A 389 -2.90 -2.50 4.42
CA PHE A 389 -3.82 -1.36 4.35
C PHE A 389 -5.08 -1.55 5.19
N MET A 390 -5.48 -2.80 5.44
CA MET A 390 -6.62 -3.13 6.31
C MET A 390 -6.48 -2.57 7.73
N GLN A 391 -5.25 -2.40 8.21
CA GLN A 391 -4.95 -1.78 9.52
C GLN A 391 -5.61 -0.40 9.70
N ARG A 392 -5.77 0.38 8.62
CA ARG A 392 -6.44 1.69 8.67
C ARG A 392 -7.91 1.62 9.04
N ALA A 393 -8.54 0.49 8.76
CA ALA A 393 -9.96 0.28 8.99
C ALA A 393 -10.25 -0.54 10.26
N TYR A 394 -9.25 -0.76 11.13
CA TYR A 394 -9.38 -1.64 12.29
C TYR A 394 -10.51 -1.19 13.24
N ASP A 395 -10.63 0.10 13.52
CA ASP A 395 -11.75 0.64 14.31
C ASP A 395 -13.10 0.36 13.65
N SER A 396 -13.22 0.62 12.33
CA SER A 396 -14.46 0.36 11.58
C SER A 396 -14.83 -1.13 11.55
N ILE A 397 -13.84 -2.04 11.54
CA ILE A 397 -14.08 -3.48 11.66
C ILE A 397 -14.70 -3.81 13.01
N ILE A 398 -14.20 -3.23 14.10
CA ILE A 398 -14.71 -3.44 15.46
C ILE A 398 -16.11 -2.83 15.61
N HIS A 399 -16.21 -1.52 15.38
CA HIS A 399 -17.40 -0.72 15.71
C HIS A 399 -18.53 -0.90 14.70
N ASP A 400 -18.22 -0.78 13.40
CA ASP A 400 -19.28 -0.75 12.38
C ASP A 400 -19.70 -2.15 11.94
N VAL A 401 -18.82 -3.14 12.03
CA VAL A 401 -19.08 -4.49 11.54
C VAL A 401 -19.28 -5.50 12.66
N ALA A 402 -18.24 -5.74 13.49
CA ALA A 402 -18.26 -6.86 14.45
C ALA A 402 -19.21 -6.61 15.63
N LEU A 403 -19.19 -5.42 16.22
CA LEU A 403 -20.09 -5.04 17.32
C LEU A 403 -21.57 -5.17 16.93
N GLN A 404 -21.88 -4.86 15.67
CA GLN A 404 -23.23 -4.95 15.11
C GLN A 404 -23.53 -6.31 14.47
N ASN A 405 -22.57 -7.23 14.48
CA ASN A 405 -22.66 -8.58 13.92
C ASN A 405 -23.08 -8.60 12.44
N HIS A 406 -22.64 -7.61 11.66
CA HIS A 406 -22.89 -7.58 10.21
C HIS A 406 -22.06 -8.63 9.48
N LYS A 407 -22.69 -9.37 8.57
CA LYS A 407 -22.01 -10.38 7.76
C LYS A 407 -21.26 -9.72 6.61
N VAL A 408 -20.01 -9.33 6.87
CA VAL A 408 -19.05 -8.84 5.88
C VAL A 408 -17.95 -9.88 5.70
N ILE A 409 -17.62 -10.21 4.45
CA ILE A 409 -16.55 -11.14 4.09
C ILE A 409 -15.33 -10.32 3.71
N PHE A 410 -14.36 -10.22 4.63
CA PHE A 410 -13.10 -9.55 4.40
C PHE A 410 -12.14 -10.47 3.66
N CYS A 411 -11.82 -10.14 2.42
CA CYS A 411 -10.80 -10.84 1.62
C CYS A 411 -9.49 -10.08 1.77
N ILE A 412 -8.62 -10.59 2.66
CA ILE A 412 -7.37 -9.93 3.02
C ILE A 412 -6.27 -10.42 2.08
N ASP A 413 -6.04 -9.65 1.04
CA ASP A 413 -5.03 -9.94 0.02
C ASP A 413 -3.63 -9.48 0.46
N ARG A 414 -2.56 -10.05 -0.09
CA ARG A 414 -1.16 -9.75 0.29
C ARG A 414 -0.87 -9.98 1.77
N ALA A 415 -1.45 -11.00 2.35
CA ALA A 415 -1.15 -11.41 3.72
C ALA A 415 0.25 -12.04 3.81
N GLY A 416 0.90 -11.91 4.96
CA GLY A 416 2.26 -12.38 5.21
C GLY A 416 3.34 -11.48 4.59
N LEU A 417 4.49 -12.07 4.29
CA LEU A 417 5.60 -11.36 3.66
C LEU A 417 5.35 -11.14 2.18
N VAL A 418 5.56 -9.91 1.70
CA VAL A 418 5.21 -9.50 0.33
C VAL A 418 6.41 -9.12 -0.54
N GLY A 419 7.63 -9.18 0.00
CA GLY A 419 8.85 -9.04 -0.80
C GLY A 419 9.39 -7.62 -0.88
N GLU A 420 9.53 -7.11 -2.09
CA GLU A 420 10.36 -5.96 -2.44
C GLU A 420 9.87 -4.61 -1.90
N ASP A 421 8.61 -4.50 -1.50
CA ASP A 421 8.04 -3.28 -0.91
C ASP A 421 8.41 -3.10 0.57
N GLY A 422 8.91 -4.15 1.22
CA GLY A 422 9.53 -4.12 2.55
C GLY A 422 8.57 -3.78 3.68
N ALA A 423 9.12 -3.22 4.75
CA ALA A 423 8.49 -3.04 6.05
C ALA A 423 7.12 -2.31 6.01
N THR A 424 6.90 -1.43 5.06
CA THR A 424 5.65 -0.67 4.95
C THR A 424 4.48 -1.46 4.35
N HIS A 425 4.76 -2.61 3.72
CA HIS A 425 3.76 -3.38 2.98
C HIS A 425 3.60 -4.82 3.45
N GLN A 426 4.39 -5.29 4.44
CA GLN A 426 4.23 -6.63 4.98
C GLN A 426 2.86 -6.81 5.61
N GLY A 427 2.16 -7.89 5.24
CA GLY A 427 0.88 -8.29 5.82
C GLY A 427 1.06 -9.11 7.09
N ALA A 428 1.80 -8.58 8.06
CA ALA A 428 2.26 -9.34 9.23
C ALA A 428 1.27 -9.38 10.39
N PHE A 429 0.36 -8.40 10.51
CA PHE A 429 -0.37 -8.14 11.75
C PHE A 429 -1.85 -8.53 11.72
N ASP A 430 -2.40 -8.83 10.54
CA ASP A 430 -3.83 -9.08 10.35
C ASP A 430 -4.38 -10.24 11.20
N LEU A 431 -3.63 -11.34 11.34
CA LEU A 431 -4.02 -12.46 12.19
C LEU A 431 -4.20 -12.03 13.66
N ALA A 432 -3.25 -11.29 14.18
CA ALA A 432 -3.25 -10.87 15.59
C ALA A 432 -4.39 -9.91 15.89
N TYR A 433 -4.56 -8.82 15.12
CA TYR A 433 -5.60 -7.85 15.43
C TYR A 433 -7.02 -8.34 15.08
N MET A 434 -7.18 -9.16 14.03
CA MET A 434 -8.48 -9.76 13.72
C MET A 434 -8.90 -10.78 14.77
N ARG A 435 -7.95 -11.56 15.32
CA ARG A 435 -8.22 -12.52 16.38
C ARG A 435 -8.76 -11.84 17.65
N SER A 436 -8.30 -10.65 17.99
CA SER A 436 -8.75 -9.92 19.17
C SER A 436 -10.20 -9.42 19.09
N VAL A 437 -10.77 -9.31 17.87
CA VAL A 437 -12.12 -8.75 17.66
C VAL A 437 -13.19 -9.78 18.04
N PRO A 438 -14.10 -9.50 19.02
CA PRO A 438 -15.20 -10.40 19.37
C PRO A 438 -16.10 -10.67 18.16
N GLY A 439 -16.60 -11.91 18.03
CA GLY A 439 -17.51 -12.31 16.94
C GLY A 439 -16.86 -12.47 15.56
N MET A 440 -15.61 -12.08 15.37
CA MET A 440 -14.87 -12.26 14.13
C MET A 440 -14.48 -13.72 13.92
N THR A 441 -14.76 -14.26 12.73
CA THR A 441 -14.17 -15.52 12.25
C THR A 441 -12.90 -15.21 11.46
N VAL A 442 -11.77 -15.88 11.80
CA VAL A 442 -10.46 -15.64 11.17
C VAL A 442 -9.97 -16.90 10.51
N THR A 443 -9.75 -16.86 9.19
CA THR A 443 -9.35 -18.02 8.38
C THR A 443 -8.16 -17.74 7.47
N ALA A 444 -7.40 -18.79 7.15
CA ALA A 444 -6.36 -18.75 6.15
C ALA A 444 -6.37 -20.05 5.33
N PRO A 445 -6.60 -19.98 4.00
CA PRO A 445 -6.61 -21.16 3.13
C PRO A 445 -5.22 -21.75 2.96
N LEU A 446 -5.13 -23.08 2.96
CA LEU A 446 -3.88 -23.80 2.68
C LEU A 446 -3.42 -23.61 1.23
N ASN A 447 -4.36 -23.57 0.28
CA ASN A 447 -4.10 -23.45 -1.16
C ASN A 447 -5.31 -22.88 -1.89
N GLU A 448 -5.26 -22.84 -3.23
CA GLU A 448 -6.32 -22.31 -4.10
C GLU A 448 -7.67 -23.01 -3.94
N ILE A 449 -7.67 -24.33 -3.69
CA ILE A 449 -8.92 -25.09 -3.48
C ILE A 449 -9.58 -24.61 -2.18
N TRP A 450 -8.79 -24.49 -1.11
CA TRP A 450 -9.28 -24.00 0.17
C TRP A 450 -9.73 -22.54 0.11
N LEU A 451 -9.05 -21.66 -0.67
CA LEU A 451 -9.50 -20.29 -0.88
C LEU A 451 -10.91 -20.24 -1.47
N ARG A 452 -11.12 -20.95 -2.57
CA ARG A 452 -12.44 -21.04 -3.23
C ARG A 452 -13.52 -21.57 -2.27
N ASN A 453 -13.22 -22.65 -1.57
CA ASN A 453 -14.14 -23.31 -0.66
C ASN A 453 -14.47 -22.46 0.58
N LEU A 454 -13.51 -21.72 1.14
CA LEU A 454 -13.76 -20.77 2.23
C LEU A 454 -14.61 -19.59 1.76
N MET A 455 -14.39 -19.06 0.55
CA MET A 455 -15.22 -18.01 -0.03
C MET A 455 -16.69 -18.48 -0.19
N TYR A 456 -16.88 -19.70 -0.68
CA TYR A 456 -18.20 -20.32 -0.77
C TYR A 456 -18.83 -20.52 0.62
N SER A 457 -18.07 -21.14 1.54
CA SER A 457 -18.54 -21.44 2.91
C SER A 457 -18.95 -20.18 3.66
N ALA A 458 -18.22 -19.07 3.45
CA ALA A 458 -18.56 -17.77 4.02
C ALA A 458 -19.95 -17.27 3.59
N THR A 459 -20.51 -17.75 2.48
CA THR A 459 -21.88 -17.41 2.03
C THR A 459 -22.95 -18.22 2.75
N LEU A 460 -22.60 -19.36 3.35
CA LEU A 460 -23.54 -20.28 3.97
C LEU A 460 -24.11 -19.77 5.32
N PRO A 461 -25.28 -20.24 5.75
CA PRO A 461 -25.90 -19.82 7.01
C PRO A 461 -25.12 -20.16 8.28
N GLU A 462 -24.30 -21.22 8.25
CA GLU A 462 -23.48 -21.67 9.39
C GLU A 462 -22.39 -20.66 9.75
N TYR A 463 -21.91 -19.90 8.76
CA TYR A 463 -20.94 -18.83 8.96
C TYR A 463 -21.66 -17.53 9.33
N LYS A 464 -21.81 -17.29 10.61
CA LYS A 464 -22.49 -16.10 11.15
C LYS A 464 -21.51 -14.97 11.41
N GLY A 465 -22.00 -13.71 11.29
CA GLY A 465 -21.18 -12.51 11.54
C GLY A 465 -20.05 -12.29 10.53
N PRO A 466 -19.09 -11.43 10.88
CA PRO A 466 -17.98 -11.12 10.02
C PRO A 466 -16.95 -12.25 9.93
N ILE A 467 -16.36 -12.40 8.74
CA ILE A 467 -15.32 -13.39 8.49
C ILE A 467 -14.17 -12.77 7.71
N SER A 468 -12.93 -13.09 8.09
CA SER A 468 -11.74 -12.77 7.33
C SER A 468 -11.14 -14.01 6.67
N ILE A 469 -10.83 -13.91 5.38
CA ILE A 469 -10.16 -14.91 4.56
C ILE A 469 -8.87 -14.28 4.06
N ARG A 470 -7.71 -14.64 4.64
CA ARG A 470 -6.42 -14.06 4.27
C ARG A 470 -5.65 -14.97 3.33
N TYR A 471 -5.04 -14.40 2.29
CA TYR A 471 -4.23 -15.14 1.32
C TYR A 471 -3.02 -14.32 0.83
N PRO A 472 -1.92 -14.99 0.42
CA PRO A 472 -0.67 -14.31 0.12
C PRO A 472 -0.66 -13.64 -1.26
N ARG A 473 0.32 -12.75 -1.46
CA ARG A 473 0.77 -12.32 -2.77
C ARG A 473 1.50 -13.48 -3.47
N GLY A 474 1.23 -13.72 -4.76
CA GLY A 474 2.00 -14.66 -5.57
C GLY A 474 1.18 -15.76 -6.18
N TYR A 475 1.89 -16.76 -6.65
CA TYR A 475 1.30 -17.89 -7.38
C TYR A 475 0.80 -18.99 -6.43
N SER A 476 -0.29 -19.64 -6.84
CA SER A 476 -0.86 -20.80 -6.18
C SER A 476 0.03 -22.04 -6.34
N GLU A 477 -0.33 -23.15 -5.73
CA GLU A 477 0.37 -24.44 -5.88
C GLU A 477 0.18 -25.05 -7.29
N GLY A 478 -0.79 -24.57 -8.07
CA GLY A 478 -1.10 -25.06 -9.43
C GLY A 478 -1.97 -26.29 -9.43
N LEU A 479 -2.76 -26.48 -8.38
CA LEU A 479 -3.68 -27.61 -8.26
C LEU A 479 -4.86 -27.45 -9.21
N ASN A 480 -5.33 -28.56 -9.76
CA ASN A 480 -6.54 -28.55 -10.57
C ASN A 480 -7.77 -28.51 -9.64
N TYR A 481 -8.62 -27.49 -9.81
CA TYR A 481 -9.89 -27.37 -9.12
C TYR A 481 -11.03 -27.31 -10.15
N GLY A 482 -12.07 -28.11 -9.93
CA GLY A 482 -13.27 -28.12 -10.77
C GLY A 482 -14.10 -26.83 -10.62
N LYS A 483 -15.30 -26.81 -11.23
CA LYS A 483 -16.25 -25.70 -11.09
C LYS A 483 -16.97 -25.72 -9.73
N GLU A 484 -17.09 -26.88 -9.11
CA GLU A 484 -17.84 -27.07 -7.86
C GLU A 484 -17.11 -26.46 -6.65
N PHE A 485 -17.90 -26.06 -5.68
CA PHE A 485 -17.44 -25.59 -4.37
C PHE A 485 -17.84 -26.63 -3.32
N CYS A 486 -16.94 -26.86 -2.36
CA CYS A 486 -17.21 -27.72 -1.20
C CYS A 486 -17.30 -26.88 0.06
N ALA A 487 -18.29 -27.17 0.93
CA ALA A 487 -18.38 -26.53 2.22
C ALA A 487 -17.23 -26.96 3.13
N VAL A 488 -16.58 -26.01 3.76
CA VAL A 488 -15.55 -26.24 4.79
C VAL A 488 -16.27 -26.35 6.14
N PRO A 489 -16.03 -27.41 6.93
CA PRO A 489 -16.64 -27.50 8.28
C PRO A 489 -16.19 -26.36 9.18
N TYR A 490 -17.14 -25.60 9.74
CA TYR A 490 -16.89 -24.41 10.54
C TYR A 490 -16.05 -24.74 11.80
N GLY A 491 -14.94 -24.03 11.98
CA GLY A 491 -14.05 -24.16 13.12
C GLY A 491 -13.26 -25.49 13.19
N LYS A 492 -13.14 -26.22 12.07
CA LYS A 492 -12.40 -27.50 12.03
C LYS A 492 -11.06 -27.35 11.32
N ALA A 493 -10.05 -28.00 11.93
CA ALA A 493 -8.72 -28.14 11.34
C ALA A 493 -8.68 -29.26 10.29
N ASN A 494 -7.69 -29.20 9.43
CA ASN A 494 -7.41 -30.22 8.43
C ASN A 494 -6.18 -31.05 8.85
N LEU A 495 -6.35 -32.36 9.06
CA LEU A 495 -5.25 -33.26 9.36
C LEU A 495 -4.53 -33.64 8.06
N LEU A 496 -3.34 -33.10 7.87
CA LEU A 496 -2.53 -33.35 6.66
C LEU A 496 -1.68 -34.63 6.78
N ARG A 497 -1.27 -34.96 7.99
CA ARG A 497 -0.43 -36.14 8.26
C ARG A 497 -0.68 -36.66 9.67
N GLU A 498 -0.89 -37.96 9.77
CA GLU A 498 -0.87 -38.69 11.03
C GLU A 498 0.57 -38.82 11.56
N GLY A 499 0.71 -38.71 12.90
CA GLY A 499 2.02 -38.83 13.53
C GLY A 499 1.96 -38.71 15.04
N LYS A 500 3.12 -38.89 15.69
CA LYS A 500 3.25 -38.83 17.16
C LYS A 500 4.57 -38.17 17.58
N GLY A 501 4.66 -37.79 18.84
CA GLY A 501 5.84 -37.19 19.43
C GLY A 501 5.97 -35.68 19.15
N VAL A 502 5.91 -35.29 17.90
CA VAL A 502 5.93 -33.87 17.48
C VAL A 502 4.68 -33.56 16.67
N ALA A 503 4.00 -32.46 17.01
CA ALA A 503 2.94 -31.89 16.19
C ALA A 503 3.43 -30.60 15.49
N VAL A 504 3.32 -30.55 14.17
CA VAL A 504 3.51 -29.33 13.38
C VAL A 504 2.12 -28.77 13.12
N ILE A 505 1.87 -27.58 13.64
CA ILE A 505 0.59 -26.87 13.50
C ILE A 505 0.79 -25.64 12.62
N THR A 506 0.14 -25.61 11.47
CA THR A 506 0.27 -24.55 10.48
C THR A 506 -1.05 -23.79 10.29
N LEU A 507 -0.97 -22.59 9.71
CA LEU A 507 -2.11 -21.80 9.33
C LEU A 507 -1.89 -21.15 7.95
N GLY A 508 -2.68 -21.55 6.97
CA GLY A 508 -2.63 -21.04 5.62
C GLY A 508 -1.53 -21.62 4.75
N THR A 509 -1.14 -20.92 3.69
CA THR A 509 -0.28 -21.45 2.61
C THR A 509 1.11 -21.89 3.06
N ILE A 510 1.61 -21.40 4.19
CA ILE A 510 2.87 -21.86 4.79
C ILE A 510 2.84 -23.36 5.12
N GLY A 511 1.66 -23.93 5.32
CA GLY A 511 1.47 -25.36 5.52
C GLY A 511 2.00 -26.23 4.40
N ASN A 512 1.97 -25.75 3.14
CA ASN A 512 2.55 -26.48 2.00
C ASN A 512 4.08 -26.54 2.10
N ARG A 513 4.75 -25.46 2.56
CA ARG A 513 6.20 -25.48 2.80
C ARG A 513 6.56 -26.41 3.94
N ALA A 514 5.79 -26.37 5.03
CA ALA A 514 5.97 -27.27 6.17
C ALA A 514 5.79 -28.74 5.76
N ALA A 515 4.79 -29.08 4.95
CA ALA A 515 4.58 -30.43 4.44
C ALA A 515 5.79 -30.94 3.65
N ARG A 516 6.31 -30.14 2.72
CA ARG A 516 7.51 -30.47 1.96
C ARG A 516 8.76 -30.64 2.84
N ALA A 517 8.92 -29.82 3.87
CA ALA A 517 10.02 -29.94 4.83
C ALA A 517 9.90 -31.25 5.66
N ILE A 518 8.69 -31.56 6.15
CA ILE A 518 8.41 -32.80 6.86
C ILE A 518 8.77 -34.03 5.97
N GLU A 519 8.33 -34.05 4.71
CA GLU A 519 8.64 -35.11 3.78
C GLU A 519 10.15 -35.31 3.60
N ARG A 520 10.91 -34.22 3.41
CA ARG A 520 12.37 -34.27 3.26
C ARG A 520 13.08 -34.81 4.50
N VAL A 521 12.61 -34.46 5.70
CA VAL A 521 13.19 -34.93 6.95
C VAL A 521 12.83 -36.42 7.18
N CYS A 522 11.57 -36.81 6.98
CA CYS A 522 11.12 -38.19 7.09
C CYS A 522 11.85 -39.13 6.12
N ALA A 523 12.17 -38.67 4.91
CA ALA A 523 12.95 -39.46 3.95
C ALA A 523 14.38 -39.70 4.41
N LYS A 524 14.96 -38.83 5.23
CA LYS A 524 16.33 -38.93 5.76
C LYS A 524 16.42 -39.65 7.11
N LYS A 525 15.32 -39.68 7.87
CA LYS A 525 15.26 -40.17 9.26
C LYS A 525 14.15 -41.20 9.42
N SER A 526 14.53 -42.49 9.34
CA SER A 526 13.60 -43.61 9.57
C SER A 526 13.01 -43.56 10.97
N GLY A 527 11.68 -43.69 11.06
CA GLY A 527 10.95 -43.68 12.33
C GLY A 527 10.46 -42.30 12.79
N PHE A 528 10.92 -41.20 12.20
CA PHE A 528 10.36 -39.89 12.45
C PHE A 528 9.06 -39.68 11.66
N SER A 529 7.95 -39.49 12.36
CA SER A 529 6.63 -39.29 11.75
C SER A 529 5.86 -38.24 12.56
N PRO A 530 6.09 -36.94 12.34
CA PRO A 530 5.37 -35.91 13.05
C PRO A 530 3.92 -35.81 12.57
N MET A 531 3.00 -35.44 13.49
CA MET A 531 1.64 -35.04 13.14
C MET A 531 1.70 -33.70 12.41
N HIS A 532 0.89 -33.49 11.35
CA HIS A 532 0.75 -32.19 10.70
C HIS A 532 -0.71 -31.77 10.60
N LEU A 533 -1.04 -30.68 11.26
CA LEU A 533 -2.37 -30.04 11.29
C LEU A 533 -2.31 -28.69 10.60
N ASP A 534 -3.17 -28.45 9.60
CA ASP A 534 -3.48 -27.11 9.13
C ASP A 534 -4.74 -26.63 9.85
N MET A 535 -4.61 -25.56 10.62
CA MET A 535 -5.72 -25.08 11.48
C MET A 535 -6.87 -24.48 10.67
N VAL A 536 -6.66 -24.03 9.44
CA VAL A 536 -7.66 -23.36 8.59
C VAL A 536 -8.31 -22.14 9.28
N PHE A 537 -8.73 -22.33 10.54
CA PHE A 537 -9.34 -21.31 11.41
C PHE A 537 -8.39 -20.95 12.57
N LEU A 538 -8.02 -19.69 12.63
CA LEU A 538 -7.41 -19.13 13.84
C LEU A 538 -8.46 -18.87 14.92
N LYS A 539 -9.68 -18.48 14.47
CA LYS A 539 -10.83 -18.22 15.34
C LYS A 539 -12.16 -18.57 14.63
N PRO A 540 -12.98 -19.46 15.18
CA PRO A 540 -12.69 -20.26 16.38
C PRO A 540 -11.59 -21.30 16.08
N ILE A 541 -10.71 -21.55 17.05
CA ILE A 541 -9.67 -22.58 16.92
C ILE A 541 -10.25 -23.97 17.21
N ASP A 542 -9.82 -25.00 16.47
CA ASP A 542 -10.27 -26.39 16.68
C ASP A 542 -9.64 -26.97 17.94
N LYS A 543 -10.40 -26.93 19.03
CA LYS A 543 -9.97 -27.44 20.35
C LYS A 543 -9.82 -28.98 20.36
N ASP A 544 -10.59 -29.72 19.55
CA ASP A 544 -10.48 -31.18 19.47
C ASP A 544 -9.16 -31.59 18.82
N ALA A 545 -8.78 -30.90 17.72
CA ALA A 545 -7.50 -31.11 17.07
C ALA A 545 -6.32 -30.76 17.97
N LEU A 546 -6.40 -29.66 18.73
CA LEU A 546 -5.38 -29.28 19.70
C LEU A 546 -5.29 -30.28 20.86
N GLN A 547 -6.42 -30.75 21.39
CA GLN A 547 -6.44 -31.76 22.42
C GLN A 547 -5.76 -33.05 21.97
N ARG A 548 -6.03 -33.48 20.72
CA ARG A 548 -5.37 -34.64 20.12
C ARG A 548 -3.86 -34.43 20.03
N ALA A 549 -3.42 -33.28 19.49
CA ALA A 549 -2.00 -32.96 19.41
C ALA A 549 -1.33 -32.98 20.79
N CYS A 550 -1.99 -32.42 21.82
CA CYS A 550 -1.47 -32.42 23.18
C CYS A 550 -1.41 -33.81 23.85
N LYS A 551 -2.27 -34.74 23.46
CA LYS A 551 -2.26 -36.13 24.00
C LYS A 551 -1.25 -37.04 23.27
N GLU A 552 -1.02 -36.84 21.97
CA GLU A 552 -0.20 -37.73 21.15
C GLU A 552 1.24 -37.23 20.96
N CYS A 553 1.51 -35.95 21.29
CA CYS A 553 2.80 -35.30 21.11
C CYS A 553 3.29 -34.65 22.42
N ASN A 554 4.60 -34.51 22.56
CA ASN A 554 5.26 -33.83 23.67
C ASN A 554 5.85 -32.47 23.28
N THR A 555 5.85 -32.17 21.98
CA THR A 555 6.30 -30.89 21.41
C THR A 555 5.34 -30.45 20.32
N ILE A 556 4.98 -29.17 20.31
CA ILE A 556 4.22 -28.52 19.26
C ILE A 556 5.11 -27.46 18.60
N ILE A 557 5.18 -27.48 17.28
CA ILE A 557 5.82 -26.45 16.47
C ILE A 557 4.71 -25.72 15.73
N THR A 558 4.51 -24.44 16.00
CA THR A 558 3.55 -23.61 15.27
C THR A 558 4.26 -22.86 14.15
N ILE A 559 3.70 -22.88 12.93
CA ILE A 559 4.26 -22.18 11.77
C ILE A 559 3.19 -21.29 11.13
N GLU A 560 3.47 -19.98 11.05
CA GLU A 560 2.55 -18.98 10.50
C GLU A 560 3.28 -17.92 9.70
N ASP A 561 2.69 -17.47 8.59
CA ASP A 561 3.18 -16.32 7.83
C ASP A 561 2.53 -15.02 8.37
N GLY A 562 2.86 -14.69 9.61
CA GLY A 562 2.36 -13.57 10.38
C GLY A 562 3.22 -13.36 11.63
N THR A 563 2.94 -12.30 12.39
CA THR A 563 3.62 -12.10 13.68
C THR A 563 3.29 -13.25 14.64
N THR A 564 4.30 -13.75 15.34
CA THR A 564 4.12 -14.78 16.37
C THR A 564 3.42 -14.26 17.63
N LEU A 565 3.33 -12.93 17.76
CA LEU A 565 2.65 -12.26 18.87
C LEU A 565 1.15 -12.09 18.59
N GLY A 566 0.30 -12.73 19.38
CA GLY A 566 -1.15 -12.58 19.29
C GLY A 566 -1.86 -13.44 18.23
N ALA A 567 -1.12 -14.18 17.36
CA ALA A 567 -1.68 -14.99 16.28
C ALA A 567 -1.71 -16.49 16.61
N LEU A 568 -1.32 -17.39 15.70
CA LEU A 568 -1.44 -18.85 15.88
C LEU A 568 -0.64 -19.36 17.07
N HIS A 569 0.64 -18.96 17.17
CA HIS A 569 1.48 -19.37 18.30
C HIS A 569 0.84 -19.01 19.64
N SER A 570 0.36 -17.77 19.78
CA SER A 570 -0.32 -17.33 21.01
C SER A 570 -1.59 -18.12 21.29
N ALA A 571 -2.41 -18.38 20.26
CA ALA A 571 -3.65 -19.15 20.43
C ALA A 571 -3.39 -20.60 20.90
N VAL A 572 -2.38 -21.25 20.34
CA VAL A 572 -1.98 -22.60 20.75
C VAL A 572 -1.39 -22.61 22.17
N SER A 573 -0.53 -21.62 22.48
CA SER A 573 0.08 -21.50 23.82
C SER A 573 -0.94 -21.22 24.91
N GLU A 574 -1.92 -20.35 24.64
CA GLU A 574 -3.06 -20.08 25.54
C GLU A 574 -3.85 -21.37 25.79
N TYR A 575 -4.19 -22.13 24.74
CA TYR A 575 -4.91 -23.39 24.90
C TYR A 575 -4.14 -24.42 25.74
N VAL A 576 -2.83 -24.56 25.50
CA VAL A 576 -1.94 -25.45 26.27
C VAL A 576 -1.91 -25.06 27.74
N ALA A 577 -1.77 -23.76 28.02
CA ALA A 577 -1.73 -23.24 29.39
C ALA A 577 -3.09 -23.37 30.12
N GLU A 578 -4.20 -23.00 29.48
CA GLU A 578 -5.57 -23.10 30.03
C GLU A 578 -5.95 -24.54 30.41
N ASN A 579 -5.43 -25.53 29.66
CA ASN A 579 -5.72 -26.94 29.91
C ASN A 579 -4.62 -27.68 30.69
N ASN A 580 -3.62 -26.96 31.23
CA ASN A 580 -2.51 -27.49 32.03
C ASN A 580 -1.72 -28.62 31.36
N TYR A 581 -1.51 -28.57 30.05
CA TYR A 581 -0.66 -29.51 29.35
C TYR A 581 0.83 -29.18 29.54
N ALA A 582 1.62 -30.20 29.95
CA ALA A 582 3.08 -30.08 30.07
C ALA A 582 3.77 -30.28 28.70
N ILE A 583 3.57 -29.35 27.77
CA ILE A 583 4.03 -29.43 26.39
C ILE A 583 4.87 -28.20 26.05
N LYS A 584 5.96 -28.39 25.30
CA LYS A 584 6.74 -27.32 24.73
C LYS A 584 6.10 -26.83 23.44
N VAL A 585 5.81 -25.51 23.34
CA VAL A 585 5.33 -24.87 22.11
C VAL A 585 6.45 -24.00 21.53
N ILE A 586 6.81 -24.22 20.28
CA ILE A 586 7.91 -23.54 19.58
C ILE A 586 7.34 -22.72 18.43
N PRO A 587 7.52 -21.38 18.43
CA PRO A 587 7.06 -20.53 17.34
C PRO A 587 7.99 -20.54 16.14
N MET A 588 7.42 -20.53 14.93
CA MET A 588 8.05 -20.16 13.67
C MET A 588 7.12 -19.18 12.94
N GLY A 589 7.59 -17.97 12.70
CA GLY A 589 6.82 -16.90 12.07
C GLY A 589 7.62 -15.60 12.11
N ILE A 590 6.95 -14.48 11.87
CA ILE A 590 7.59 -13.17 11.90
C ILE A 590 7.85 -12.77 13.36
N PRO A 591 9.12 -12.61 13.78
CA PRO A 591 9.45 -12.16 15.12
C PRO A 591 9.12 -10.66 15.32
N ASP A 592 9.40 -10.12 16.51
CA ASP A 592 9.16 -8.71 16.86
C ASP A 592 10.16 -7.75 16.16
N ILE A 593 10.11 -7.72 14.82
CA ILE A 593 10.92 -6.85 13.96
C ILE A 593 10.11 -6.34 12.77
N TYR A 594 10.53 -5.19 12.23
CA TYR A 594 10.10 -4.76 10.90
C TYR A 594 10.95 -5.43 9.83
N VAL A 595 10.32 -6.19 8.92
CA VAL A 595 11.02 -6.95 7.88
C VAL A 595 11.24 -6.08 6.65
N GLU A 596 12.50 -5.80 6.37
CA GLU A 596 12.93 -4.95 5.25
C GLU A 596 12.70 -5.61 3.87
N GLN A 597 12.93 -4.83 2.80
CA GLN A 597 12.77 -5.27 1.43
C GLN A 597 13.72 -6.44 1.06
N GLY A 598 13.24 -7.31 0.19
CA GLY A 598 13.98 -8.46 -0.32
C GLY A 598 13.03 -9.40 -1.08
N THR A 599 13.49 -10.58 -1.45
CA THR A 599 12.58 -11.63 -1.89
C THR A 599 11.86 -12.25 -0.69
N VAL A 600 10.66 -12.81 -0.90
CA VAL A 600 9.90 -13.47 0.19
C VAL A 600 10.75 -14.58 0.84
N ASP A 601 11.50 -15.36 0.06
CA ASP A 601 12.36 -16.42 0.62
C ASP A 601 13.50 -15.86 1.47
N GLN A 602 14.12 -14.74 1.08
CA GLN A 602 15.12 -14.05 1.90
C GLN A 602 14.51 -13.54 3.22
N GLN A 603 13.32 -12.97 3.15
CA GLN A 603 12.61 -12.46 4.32
C GLN A 603 12.22 -13.59 5.28
N MET A 604 11.70 -14.71 4.77
CA MET A 604 11.40 -15.90 5.60
C MET A 604 12.64 -16.45 6.31
N ARG A 605 13.80 -16.49 5.62
CA ARG A 605 15.07 -16.90 6.27
C ARG A 605 15.48 -15.94 7.39
N ILE A 606 15.39 -14.63 7.15
CA ILE A 606 15.69 -13.61 8.18
C ILE A 606 14.79 -13.81 9.40
N CYS A 607 13.52 -14.14 9.17
CA CYS A 607 12.55 -14.39 10.24
C CYS A 607 12.66 -15.79 10.87
N GLY A 608 13.52 -16.67 10.36
CA GLY A 608 13.78 -17.99 10.94
C GLY A 608 12.71 -19.04 10.64
N TYR A 609 11.88 -18.85 9.58
CA TYR A 609 10.86 -19.84 9.17
C TYR A 609 10.88 -20.15 7.66
N GLY A 610 12.02 -19.97 7.01
CA GLY A 610 12.25 -20.46 5.65
C GLY A 610 12.31 -22.00 5.59
N ASP A 611 12.33 -22.55 4.38
CA ASP A 611 12.32 -24.01 4.17
C ASP A 611 13.45 -24.73 4.90
N GLU A 612 14.68 -24.16 4.86
CA GLU A 612 15.85 -24.72 5.55
C GLU A 612 15.73 -24.61 7.08
N GLU A 613 15.19 -23.51 7.60
CA GLU A 613 14.99 -23.29 9.02
C GLU A 613 13.94 -24.26 9.60
N ILE A 614 12.87 -24.52 8.83
CA ILE A 614 11.86 -25.54 9.19
C ILE A 614 12.51 -26.93 9.23
N GLU A 615 13.29 -27.31 8.20
CA GLU A 615 13.99 -28.60 8.19
C GLU A 615 14.97 -28.76 9.35
N LYS A 616 15.80 -27.74 9.62
CA LYS A 616 16.76 -27.75 10.75
C LYS A 616 16.05 -27.95 12.08
N LEU A 617 14.92 -27.26 12.31
CA LEU A 617 14.16 -27.44 13.55
C LEU A 617 13.58 -28.83 13.66
N LEU A 618 13.00 -29.38 12.58
CA LEU A 618 12.45 -30.74 12.57
C LEU A 618 13.52 -31.81 12.82
N GLN A 619 14.74 -31.63 12.29
CA GLN A 619 15.87 -32.54 12.50
C GLN A 619 16.33 -32.67 13.94
N ILE A 620 16.05 -31.68 14.80
CA ILE A 620 16.35 -31.72 16.24
C ILE A 620 15.51 -32.81 16.94
N PHE A 621 14.32 -33.08 16.41
CA PHE A 621 13.34 -33.99 16.98
C PHE A 621 13.27 -35.33 16.23
N ALA A 622 14.03 -35.48 15.13
CA ALA A 622 14.03 -36.66 14.24
C ALA A 622 15.15 -37.73 14.64
#